data_b89fe58404bd785206dfb4b6d9f967fd
#
_entry.id   b89fe58404bd785206dfb4b6d9f967fd
#
_cell.length_a   1.000
_cell.length_b   1.000
_cell.length_c   1.000
_cell.angle_alpha   90.00
_cell.angle_beta   90.00
_cell.angle_gamma   90.00
#
_symmetry.space_group_name_H-M   'P 1'
#
loop_
_entity.id
_entity.type
_entity.pdbx_description
1 polymer ?
#
loop_
_entity_poly.entity_id
_entity_poly.type
_entity_poly.pdbx_seq_one_letter_code
_entity_poly.pdbx_strand_id
1 'polypeptide(L)'
;WTPRFLFVIVISFVMIDGYYRTSGTNSIVEIGDPFQMAIVYTLALLGILGTHELGHIIAAKMHRLKTSWPYFIPGLPVIGIPTFGAFIQSKGLTINRRILFDVAIAGPIAGLVITMIVSLYGAYTAPILDQEIAEGLFADQILVEWEQGEPLLMTASLAVFGKGGPGYEV
;
A
#
# COMPACT_ATOMS: atom_id res chain seq x y z
N TRP A 1 -7.97 13.75 -21.36
CA TRP A 1 -9.12 13.25 -20.60
C TRP A 1 -8.87 11.85 -20.01
N THR A 2 -8.28 10.94 -20.77
CA THR A 2 -8.10 9.53 -20.40
C THR A 2 -7.36 9.27 -19.07
N PRO A 3 -6.21 9.92 -18.75
CA PRO A 3 -5.51 9.61 -17.48
C PRO A 3 -6.30 10.04 -16.24
N ARG A 4 -7.04 11.14 -16.31
CA ARG A 4 -7.86 11.62 -15.21
C ARG A 4 -9.06 10.71 -14.95
N PHE A 5 -9.68 10.22 -16.02
CA PHE A 5 -10.80 9.28 -15.95
C PHE A 5 -10.37 7.95 -15.35
N LEU A 6 -9.23 7.40 -15.79
CA LEU A 6 -8.65 6.17 -15.21
C LEU A 6 -8.31 6.34 -13.73
N PHE A 7 -7.81 7.50 -13.33
CA PHE A 7 -7.51 7.79 -11.92
C PHE A 7 -8.77 7.75 -11.05
N VAL A 8 -9.88 8.34 -11.53
CA VAL A 8 -11.16 8.29 -10.81
C VAL A 8 -11.68 6.85 -10.68
N ILE A 9 -11.55 6.04 -11.74
CA ILE A 9 -11.91 4.61 -11.69
C ILE A 9 -11.07 3.88 -10.63
N VAL A 10 -9.76 4.10 -10.61
CA VAL A 10 -8.87 3.46 -9.65
C VAL A 10 -9.21 3.86 -8.22
N ILE A 11 -9.48 5.15 -7.94
CA ILE A 11 -9.95 5.59 -6.62
C ILE A 11 -11.21 4.80 -6.22
N SER A 12 -12.19 4.71 -7.12
CA SER A 12 -13.44 3.99 -6.84
C SER A 12 -13.20 2.51 -6.57
N PHE A 13 -12.31 1.86 -7.33
CA PHE A 13 -11.99 0.45 -7.16
C PHE A 13 -11.26 0.18 -5.85
N VAL A 14 -10.31 1.05 -5.47
CA VAL A 14 -9.59 0.94 -4.20
C VAL A 14 -10.52 1.18 -3.02
N MET A 15 -11.45 2.15 -3.12
CA MET A 15 -12.47 2.38 -2.10
C MET A 15 -13.39 1.17 -1.90
N ILE A 16 -13.87 0.59 -2.99
CA ILE A 16 -14.72 -0.61 -2.98
C ILE A 16 -13.94 -1.78 -2.34
N ASP A 17 -12.72 -2.00 -2.77
CA ASP A 17 -11.85 -3.07 -2.24
C ASP A 17 -11.62 -2.90 -0.72
N GLY A 18 -11.25 -1.72 -0.27
CA GLY A 18 -11.06 -1.40 1.14
C GLY A 18 -12.32 -1.60 1.98
N TYR A 19 -13.49 -1.20 1.46
CA TYR A 19 -14.77 -1.39 2.13
C TYR A 19 -15.09 -2.88 2.32
N TYR A 20 -14.97 -3.69 1.28
CA TYR A 20 -15.28 -5.12 1.36
C TYR A 20 -14.27 -5.88 2.22
N ARG A 21 -12.98 -5.53 2.16
CA ARG A 21 -11.94 -6.11 3.03
C ARG A 21 -12.25 -5.84 4.49
N THR A 22 -12.54 -4.58 4.86
CA THR A 22 -12.89 -4.23 6.24
C THR A 22 -14.18 -4.91 6.68
N SER A 23 -15.21 -4.94 5.83
CA SER A 23 -16.47 -5.62 6.15
C SER A 23 -16.28 -7.13 6.36
N GLY A 24 -15.41 -7.75 5.56
CA GLY A 24 -15.03 -9.16 5.73
C GLY A 24 -14.27 -9.39 7.04
N THR A 25 -13.30 -8.54 7.35
CA THR A 25 -12.54 -8.64 8.61
C THR A 25 -13.43 -8.39 9.83
N ASN A 26 -14.36 -7.44 9.77
CA ASN A 26 -15.30 -7.15 10.87
C ASN A 26 -16.26 -8.30 11.17
N SER A 27 -16.42 -9.28 10.26
CA SER A 27 -17.17 -10.49 10.56
C SER A 27 -16.43 -11.44 11.51
N ILE A 28 -15.12 -11.23 11.68
CA ILE A 28 -14.22 -12.04 12.51
C ILE A 28 -13.77 -11.21 13.71
N VAL A 29 -13.23 -10.03 13.45
CA VAL A 29 -12.70 -9.10 14.46
C VAL A 29 -13.09 -7.69 14.07
N GLU A 30 -13.70 -6.95 14.98
CA GLU A 30 -14.10 -5.56 14.73
C GLU A 30 -12.87 -4.64 14.69
N ILE A 31 -12.54 -4.15 13.50
CA ILE A 31 -11.40 -3.25 13.28
C ILE A 31 -11.82 -1.79 13.07
N GLY A 32 -13.11 -1.53 12.91
CA GLY A 32 -13.67 -0.19 12.78
C GLY A 32 -14.74 -0.06 11.69
N ASP A 33 -15.20 1.17 11.49
CA ASP A 33 -16.20 1.48 10.46
C ASP A 33 -15.67 1.20 9.05
N PRO A 34 -16.35 0.38 8.24
CA PRO A 34 -15.86 -0.04 6.92
C PRO A 34 -15.62 1.12 5.96
N PHE A 35 -16.42 2.19 6.05
CA PHE A 35 -16.25 3.34 5.16
C PHE A 35 -15.03 4.18 5.55
N GLN A 36 -14.81 4.41 6.85
CA GLN A 36 -13.64 5.13 7.34
C GLN A 36 -12.35 4.35 7.02
N MET A 37 -12.35 3.05 7.25
CA MET A 37 -11.20 2.19 6.93
C MET A 37 -10.93 2.13 5.43
N ALA A 38 -11.97 2.13 4.58
CA ALA A 38 -11.79 2.22 3.13
C ALA A 38 -11.13 3.54 2.71
N ILE A 39 -11.43 4.66 3.36
CA ILE A 39 -10.75 5.94 3.11
C ILE A 39 -9.27 5.83 3.50
N VAL A 40 -8.96 5.33 4.70
CA VAL A 40 -7.56 5.16 5.15
C VAL A 40 -6.79 4.24 4.21
N TYR A 41 -7.36 3.10 3.85
CA TYR A 41 -6.78 2.16 2.89
C TYR A 41 -6.51 2.82 1.53
N THR A 42 -7.47 3.59 1.02
CA THR A 42 -7.34 4.30 -0.26
C THR A 42 -6.23 5.34 -0.21
N LEU A 43 -6.18 6.14 0.86
CA LEU A 43 -5.14 7.14 1.05
C LEU A 43 -3.76 6.51 1.19
N ALA A 44 -3.64 5.40 1.92
CA ALA A 44 -2.40 4.66 2.08
C ALA A 44 -1.91 4.09 0.74
N LEU A 45 -2.76 3.33 0.04
CA LEU A 45 -2.38 2.67 -1.21
C LEU A 45 -2.04 3.68 -2.31
N LEU A 46 -2.92 4.66 -2.54
CA LEU A 46 -2.70 5.69 -3.55
C LEU A 46 -1.63 6.69 -3.14
N GLY A 47 -1.43 6.91 -1.84
CA GLY A 47 -0.33 7.70 -1.30
C GLY A 47 1.02 7.09 -1.64
N ILE A 48 1.19 5.78 -1.39
CA ILE A 48 2.41 5.04 -1.75
C ILE A 48 2.65 5.08 -3.25
N LEU A 49 1.66 4.65 -4.05
CA LEU A 49 1.77 4.61 -5.51
C LEU A 49 1.97 5.99 -6.11
N GLY A 50 1.18 6.98 -5.69
CA GLY A 50 1.27 8.34 -6.20
C GLY A 50 2.62 8.99 -5.90
N THR A 51 3.15 8.79 -4.70
CA THR A 51 4.47 9.33 -4.31
C THR A 51 5.59 8.63 -5.07
N HIS A 52 5.48 7.32 -5.29
CA HIS A 52 6.39 6.56 -6.14
C HIS A 52 6.48 7.17 -7.56
N GLU A 53 5.33 7.37 -8.21
CA GLU A 53 5.28 7.96 -9.56
C GLU A 53 5.76 9.41 -9.58
N LEU A 54 5.43 10.19 -8.54
CA LEU A 54 5.93 11.56 -8.40
C LEU A 54 7.46 11.60 -8.28
N GLY A 55 8.07 10.65 -7.59
CA GLY A 55 9.53 10.51 -7.52
C GLY A 55 10.16 10.40 -8.90
N HIS A 56 9.64 9.53 -9.76
CA HIS A 56 10.09 9.39 -11.15
C HIS A 56 9.92 10.69 -11.95
N ILE A 57 8.75 11.34 -11.82
CA ILE A 57 8.45 12.58 -12.55
C ILE A 57 9.38 13.72 -12.11
N ILE A 58 9.64 13.85 -10.80
CA ILE A 58 10.50 14.90 -10.26
C ILE A 58 11.93 14.69 -10.74
N ALA A 59 12.48 13.48 -10.60
CA ALA A 59 13.82 13.16 -11.07
C ALA A 59 13.97 13.37 -12.58
N ALA A 60 13.00 12.94 -13.38
CA ALA A 60 13.00 13.17 -14.81
C ALA A 60 12.99 14.66 -15.17
N LYS A 61 12.18 15.49 -14.46
CA LYS A 61 12.15 16.94 -14.65
C LYS A 61 13.48 17.61 -14.28
N MET A 62 14.14 17.17 -13.19
CA MET A 62 15.48 17.68 -12.82
C MET A 62 16.50 17.44 -13.94
N HIS A 63 16.38 16.34 -14.64
CA HIS A 63 17.19 16.01 -15.82
C HIS A 63 16.64 16.57 -17.14
N ARG A 64 15.64 17.47 -17.09
CA ARG A 64 14.99 18.11 -18.25
C ARG A 64 14.34 17.10 -19.22
N LEU A 65 13.98 15.93 -18.73
CA LEU A 65 13.24 14.94 -19.51
C LEU A 65 11.74 15.29 -19.52
N LYS A 66 11.09 15.10 -20.67
CA LYS A 66 9.65 15.26 -20.79
C LYS A 66 8.97 13.92 -20.43
N THR A 67 8.09 13.95 -19.44
CA THR A 67 7.29 12.80 -19.02
C THR A 67 5.81 13.03 -19.32
N SER A 68 5.07 11.95 -19.54
CA SER A 68 3.60 12.00 -19.57
C SER A 68 3.03 12.16 -18.14
N TRP A 69 1.75 12.45 -18.05
CA TRP A 69 0.99 12.22 -16.84
C TRP A 69 0.93 10.72 -16.53
N PRO A 70 0.89 10.32 -15.25
CA PRO A 70 0.76 8.90 -14.89
C PRO A 70 -0.60 8.36 -15.34
N TYR A 71 -0.57 7.20 -15.97
CA TYR A 71 -1.75 6.41 -16.34
C TYR A 71 -1.94 5.33 -15.30
N PHE A 72 -2.92 5.49 -14.43
CA PHE A 72 -3.28 4.47 -13.47
C PHE A 72 -4.03 3.33 -14.15
N ILE A 73 -3.64 2.10 -13.86
CA ILE A 73 -4.22 0.90 -14.47
C ILE A 73 -5.20 0.29 -13.48
N PRO A 74 -6.52 0.32 -13.75
CA PRO A 74 -7.51 -0.33 -12.91
C PRO A 74 -7.26 -1.84 -12.85
N GLY A 75 -7.46 -2.43 -11.68
CA GLY A 75 -7.39 -3.85 -11.44
C GLY A 75 -8.77 -4.48 -11.25
N LEU A 76 -8.83 -5.53 -10.44
CA LEU A 76 -10.05 -6.25 -10.09
C LEU A 76 -10.25 -6.13 -8.57
N PRO A 77 -11.10 -5.20 -8.10
CA PRO A 77 -11.38 -5.04 -6.69
C PRO A 77 -12.07 -6.30 -6.13
N VAL A 78 -11.96 -6.51 -4.84
CA VAL A 78 -12.59 -7.60 -4.05
C VAL A 78 -11.99 -8.99 -4.30
N ILE A 79 -11.78 -9.38 -5.54
CA ILE A 79 -11.30 -10.72 -5.93
C ILE A 79 -9.82 -10.74 -6.32
N GLY A 80 -9.16 -9.59 -6.34
CA GLY A 80 -7.77 -9.49 -6.76
C GLY A 80 -7.09 -8.24 -6.21
N ILE A 81 -6.33 -7.57 -7.07
CA ILE A 81 -5.63 -6.34 -6.77
C ILE A 81 -6.42 -5.18 -7.37
N PRO A 82 -6.82 -4.15 -6.59
CA PRO A 82 -7.70 -3.07 -7.07
C PRO A 82 -7.04 -2.15 -8.10
N THR A 83 -5.72 -2.16 -8.20
CA THR A 83 -4.94 -1.46 -9.22
C THR A 83 -3.66 -2.21 -9.53
N PHE A 84 -3.24 -2.21 -10.79
CA PHE A 84 -1.93 -2.72 -11.22
C PHE A 84 -0.82 -1.67 -11.19
N GLY A 85 -1.07 -0.53 -10.55
CA GLY A 85 -0.12 0.57 -10.45
C GLY A 85 -0.35 1.66 -11.48
N ALA A 86 0.70 2.43 -11.76
CA ALA A 86 0.66 3.50 -12.75
C ALA A 86 1.80 3.35 -13.76
N PHE A 87 1.60 3.90 -14.93
CA PHE A 87 2.56 3.90 -16.03
C PHE A 87 2.86 5.31 -16.48
N ILE A 88 4.15 5.67 -16.49
CA ILE A 88 4.64 6.95 -16.97
C ILE A 88 5.43 6.75 -18.26
N GLN A 89 5.08 7.49 -19.30
CA GLN A 89 5.82 7.47 -20.55
C GLN A 89 6.89 8.57 -20.54
N SER A 90 8.16 8.21 -20.64
CA SER A 90 9.24 9.15 -20.89
C SER A 90 9.29 9.47 -22.38
N LYS A 91 9.20 10.78 -22.71
CA LYS A 91 9.32 11.26 -24.07
C LYS A 91 10.75 11.75 -24.30
N GLY A 92 11.60 10.87 -24.78
CA GLY A 92 12.98 11.20 -25.13
C GLY A 92 13.91 10.02 -24.96
N LEU A 93 14.99 10.00 -25.71
CA LEU A 93 16.07 9.03 -25.57
C LEU A 93 16.92 9.39 -24.35
N THR A 94 16.90 8.55 -23.32
CA THR A 94 17.84 8.66 -22.20
C THR A 94 19.20 8.11 -22.66
N ILE A 95 20.07 9.01 -23.08
CA ILE A 95 21.37 8.67 -23.65
C ILE A 95 22.41 8.37 -22.54
N ASN A 96 22.10 8.72 -21.27
CA ASN A 96 23.06 8.61 -20.18
C ASN A 96 22.55 7.62 -19.11
N ARG A 97 23.37 6.59 -18.81
CA ARG A 97 23.08 5.58 -17.77
C ARG A 97 22.87 6.18 -16.39
N ARG A 98 23.56 7.28 -16.06
CA ARG A 98 23.42 7.98 -14.79
C ARG A 98 22.02 8.58 -14.64
N ILE A 99 21.53 9.27 -15.67
CA ILE A 99 20.18 9.86 -15.67
C ILE A 99 19.13 8.76 -15.53
N LEU A 100 19.31 7.65 -16.25
CA LEU A 100 18.40 6.51 -16.17
C LEU A 100 18.35 5.94 -14.76
N PHE A 101 19.50 5.79 -14.11
CA PHE A 101 19.60 5.32 -12.74
C PHE A 101 18.92 6.29 -11.75
N ASP A 102 19.23 7.60 -11.85
CA ASP A 102 18.65 8.61 -10.97
C ASP A 102 17.12 8.63 -11.04
N VAL A 103 16.58 8.57 -12.26
CA VAL A 103 15.13 8.51 -12.48
C VAL A 103 14.54 7.19 -11.97
N ALA A 104 15.22 6.06 -12.23
CA ALA A 104 14.71 4.75 -11.83
C ALA A 104 14.65 4.57 -10.29
N ILE A 105 15.62 5.08 -9.56
CA ILE A 105 15.70 4.92 -8.10
C ILE A 105 14.82 5.92 -7.33
N ALA A 106 14.53 7.08 -7.91
CA ALA A 106 13.78 8.14 -7.24
C ALA A 106 12.34 7.73 -6.87
N GLY A 107 11.67 6.96 -7.72
CA GLY A 107 10.33 6.41 -7.44
C GLY A 107 10.32 5.48 -6.23
N PRO A 108 11.10 4.39 -6.27
CA PRO A 108 11.20 3.46 -5.14
C PRO A 108 11.56 4.12 -3.81
N ILE A 109 12.51 5.05 -3.80
CA ILE A 109 12.88 5.77 -2.57
C ILE A 109 11.71 6.61 -2.05
N ALA A 110 11.05 7.38 -2.91
CA ALA A 110 9.91 8.20 -2.51
C ALA A 110 8.73 7.34 -2.00
N GLY A 111 8.43 6.24 -2.68
CA GLY A 111 7.41 5.27 -2.26
C GLY A 111 7.76 4.61 -0.93
N LEU A 112 9.02 4.22 -0.73
CA LEU A 112 9.49 3.60 0.51
C LEU A 112 9.29 4.51 1.73
N VAL A 113 9.54 5.81 1.61
CA VAL A 113 9.31 6.77 2.70
C VAL A 113 7.86 6.77 3.14
N ILE A 114 6.92 6.82 2.20
CA ILE A 114 5.49 6.76 2.52
C ILE A 114 5.09 5.39 3.06
N THR A 115 5.64 4.30 2.51
CA THR A 115 5.41 2.94 3.02
C THR A 115 5.85 2.82 4.48
N MET A 116 6.98 3.40 4.87
CA MET A 116 7.42 3.43 6.26
C MET A 116 6.40 4.16 7.15
N ILE A 117 5.92 5.34 6.73
CA ILE A 117 4.92 6.10 7.50
C ILE A 117 3.64 5.30 7.66
N VAL A 118 3.15 4.70 6.58
CA VAL A 118 1.93 3.88 6.59
C VAL A 118 2.11 2.64 7.48
N SER A 119 3.28 1.98 7.42
CA SER A 119 3.58 0.82 8.26
C SER A 119 3.62 1.18 9.75
N LEU A 120 4.26 2.31 10.11
CA LEU A 120 4.29 2.79 11.50
C LEU A 120 2.89 3.16 12.00
N TYR A 121 2.09 3.82 11.17
CA TYR A 121 0.70 4.13 11.49
C TYR A 121 -0.13 2.86 11.68
N GLY A 122 0.01 1.89 10.79
CA GLY A 122 -0.67 0.59 10.88
C GLY A 122 -0.29 -0.16 12.16
N ALA A 123 1.00 -0.22 12.50
CA ALA A 123 1.47 -0.86 13.73
C ALA A 123 0.94 -0.17 15.00
N TYR A 124 0.86 1.17 14.99
CA TYR A 124 0.31 1.95 16.11
C TYR A 124 -1.19 1.75 16.30
N THR A 125 -1.94 1.60 15.21
CA THR A 125 -3.41 1.48 15.23
C THR A 125 -3.91 0.05 15.21
N ALA A 126 -3.02 -0.94 15.02
CA ALA A 126 -3.38 -2.36 14.98
C ALA A 126 -4.15 -2.77 16.26
N PRO A 127 -5.30 -3.44 16.13
CA PRO A 127 -6.00 -4.01 17.27
C PRO A 127 -5.18 -5.14 17.87
N ILE A 128 -5.24 -5.27 19.19
CA ILE A 128 -4.66 -6.42 19.90
C ILE A 128 -5.77 -7.45 20.03
N LEU A 129 -5.52 -8.67 19.59
CA LEU A 129 -6.40 -9.81 19.84
C LEU A 129 -6.10 -10.41 21.22
N ASP A 130 -7.14 -10.73 21.97
CA ASP A 130 -6.98 -11.53 23.17
C ASP A 130 -6.53 -12.94 22.77
N GLN A 131 -5.63 -13.53 23.56
CA GLN A 131 -5.04 -14.84 23.27
C GLN A 131 -6.10 -15.94 23.08
N GLU A 132 -7.15 -15.94 23.90
CA GLU A 132 -8.25 -16.90 23.82
C GLU A 132 -9.01 -16.81 22.48
N ILE A 133 -9.21 -15.57 21.96
CA ILE A 133 -9.84 -15.34 20.67
C ILE A 133 -8.91 -15.80 19.54
N ALA A 134 -7.62 -15.48 19.63
CA ALA A 134 -6.64 -15.89 18.64
C ALA A 134 -6.53 -17.41 18.54
N GLU A 135 -6.42 -18.13 19.68
CA GLU A 135 -6.39 -19.59 19.72
C GLU A 135 -7.65 -20.22 19.11
N GLY A 136 -8.83 -19.64 19.38
CA GLY A 136 -10.09 -20.09 18.77
C GLY A 136 -10.09 -19.92 17.23
N LEU A 137 -9.62 -18.77 16.73
CA LEU A 137 -9.54 -18.51 15.30
C LEU A 137 -8.52 -19.40 14.58
N PHE A 138 -7.41 -19.76 15.23
CA PHE A 138 -6.45 -20.76 14.73
C PHE A 138 -7.05 -22.17 14.72
N ALA A 139 -7.77 -22.56 15.78
CA ALA A 139 -8.41 -23.88 15.89
C ALA A 139 -9.48 -24.08 14.79
N ASP A 140 -10.22 -23.02 14.47
CA ASP A 140 -11.24 -23.02 13.41
C ASP A 140 -10.67 -22.85 11.99
N GLN A 141 -9.33 -22.78 11.84
CA GLN A 141 -8.62 -22.54 10.58
C GLN A 141 -9.02 -21.22 9.86
N ILE A 142 -9.56 -20.27 10.59
CA ILE A 142 -9.89 -18.93 10.07
C ILE A 142 -8.61 -18.09 9.95
N LEU A 143 -7.71 -18.22 10.92
CA LEU A 143 -6.35 -17.72 10.84
C LEU A 143 -5.41 -18.84 10.42
N VAL A 144 -4.51 -18.55 9.51
CA VAL A 144 -3.48 -19.49 9.04
C VAL A 144 -2.13 -18.90 9.41
N GLU A 145 -1.31 -19.67 10.11
CA GLU A 145 0.07 -19.31 10.35
C GLU A 145 0.84 -19.32 9.02
N TRP A 146 1.40 -18.18 8.66
CA TRP A 146 2.19 -18.07 7.44
C TRP A 146 3.62 -18.51 7.76
N GLU A 147 4.03 -19.69 7.29
CA GLU A 147 5.43 -20.13 7.36
C GLU A 147 6.40 -19.30 6.53
N GLN A 148 5.88 -18.44 5.64
CA GLN A 148 6.70 -17.54 4.82
C GLN A 148 6.84 -16.21 5.53
N GLY A 149 8.08 -15.88 5.85
CA GLY A 149 8.49 -14.75 6.68
C GLY A 149 7.71 -13.47 6.48
N GLU A 150 7.35 -12.86 7.59
CA GLU A 150 6.71 -11.57 7.66
C GLU A 150 7.55 -10.47 6.98
N PRO A 151 6.92 -9.47 6.36
CA PRO A 151 7.65 -8.35 5.80
C PRO A 151 8.47 -7.65 6.89
N LEU A 152 9.80 -7.61 6.74
CA LEU A 152 10.73 -7.03 7.73
C LEU A 152 10.30 -5.64 8.22
N LEU A 153 9.71 -4.83 7.35
CA LEU A 153 9.22 -3.50 7.71
C LEU A 153 8.04 -3.58 8.69
N MET A 154 7.13 -4.52 8.48
CA MET A 154 5.98 -4.75 9.35
C MET A 154 6.43 -5.22 10.73
N THR A 155 7.28 -6.25 10.77
CA THR A 155 7.87 -6.79 12.00
C THR A 155 8.63 -5.72 12.80
N ALA A 156 9.48 -4.93 12.13
CA ALA A 156 10.20 -3.83 12.76
C ALA A 156 9.25 -2.74 13.29
N SER A 157 8.19 -2.41 12.55
CA SER A 157 7.21 -1.41 12.98
C SER A 157 6.40 -1.88 14.18
N LEU A 158 5.98 -3.14 14.22
CA LEU A 158 5.30 -3.75 15.36
C LEU A 158 6.20 -3.84 16.60
N ALA A 159 7.47 -4.17 16.43
CA ALA A 159 8.43 -4.21 17.52
C ALA A 159 8.65 -2.84 18.18
N VAL A 160 8.56 -1.74 17.44
CA VAL A 160 8.79 -0.38 17.95
C VAL A 160 7.52 0.27 18.47
N PHE A 161 6.38 0.08 17.78
CA PHE A 161 5.14 0.81 18.03
C PHE A 161 3.94 -0.10 18.34
N GLY A 162 4.09 -1.42 18.23
CA GLY A 162 3.03 -2.35 18.58
C GLY A 162 2.68 -2.24 20.07
N LYS A 163 1.39 -2.25 20.38
CA LYS A 163 0.88 -2.17 21.75
C LYS A 163 1.06 -3.48 22.54
N GLY A 164 1.41 -4.57 21.87
CA GLY A 164 1.78 -5.84 22.47
C GLY A 164 3.20 -5.76 23.02
N GLY A 165 3.39 -5.86 24.33
CA GLY A 165 4.71 -5.92 24.96
C GLY A 165 5.52 -7.14 24.49
N PRO A 166 6.83 -7.23 24.86
CA PRO A 166 7.66 -8.39 24.55
C PRO A 166 7.07 -9.64 25.23
N GLY A 167 6.42 -10.47 24.45
CA GLY A 167 5.71 -11.68 24.93
C GLY A 167 4.60 -12.16 24.02
N TYR A 168 4.20 -11.38 23.05
CA TYR A 168 3.36 -11.86 21.96
C TYR A 168 4.28 -12.38 20.85
N GLU A 169 4.68 -13.62 20.96
CA GLU A 169 5.11 -14.40 19.81
C GLU A 169 3.84 -14.64 18.98
N VAL A 170 3.78 -13.98 17.81
CA VAL A 170 2.79 -14.26 16.78
C VAL A 170 3.25 -15.46 16.00
#